data_b4b6a08bc2dfbf61d412ead85abebcc9
#
_entry.id   b4b6a08bc2dfbf61d412ead85abebcc9
#
_cell.length_a   1.000
_cell.length_b   1.000
_cell.length_c   1.000
_cell.angle_alpha   90.00
_cell.angle_beta   90.00
_cell.angle_gamma   90.00
#
_symmetry.space_group_name_H-M   'P 1'
#
loop_
_entity.id
_entity.type
_entity.pdbx_description
1 polymer ?
#
loop_
_entity_poly.entity_id
_entity_poly.type
_entity_poly.pdbx_seq_one_letter_code
_entity_poly.pdbx_strand_id
1 'polypeptide(L)'
;MRIALINSGIGLLATAAELHRLRPDADLVLAMDPDGMPWGPRTPGDIAQRSLACARATAAFGPDVLVFACNTGTVHALPALRAEFEPAIPVVGTVPAIKPAAAFSDSVAIWATVATTASTYQRRLIDDFAGSAQVTPVPCPGLADAVDAGDEAATRAAVAGAAARTPADCGAVVLGCTEYELAADLIGAALPGMTLFRSAAAVAAQALRRVAAGGTDTGSEAAPSRTGTVRVLLSGRPAGLPEAALRYAEGRLLADLVVDGRPVDGRPVDERPVGDRPGDDVRADDRPVDDVRADDRAAEPRPEREAERSVPPSSVPA
;
A
#
# COMPACT_ATOMS: atom_id res chain seq x y z
N MET A 1 -0.82 16.71 -11.22
CA MET A 1 -0.09 15.71 -10.41
C MET A 1 -0.23 14.36 -11.04
N ARG A 2 0.86 13.58 -11.09
CA ARG A 2 0.83 12.19 -11.59
C ARG A 2 1.39 11.25 -10.55
N ILE A 3 0.69 10.15 -10.26
CA ILE A 3 1.05 9.18 -9.22
C ILE A 3 1.18 7.81 -9.88
N ALA A 4 2.34 7.16 -9.73
CA ALA A 4 2.53 5.79 -10.18
C ALA A 4 2.33 4.82 -9.01
N LEU A 5 1.63 3.71 -9.27
CA LEU A 5 1.42 2.63 -8.31
C LEU A 5 1.93 1.31 -8.90
N ILE A 6 2.61 0.52 -8.09
CA ILE A 6 3.18 -0.77 -8.48
C ILE A 6 2.70 -1.87 -7.54
N ASN A 7 2.31 -3.01 -8.11
CA ASN A 7 2.01 -4.25 -7.39
C ASN A 7 2.29 -5.46 -8.30
N SER A 8 2.31 -6.66 -7.75
CA SER A 8 2.30 -7.91 -8.53
C SER A 8 0.97 -8.10 -9.26
N GLY A 9 -0.15 -7.85 -8.59
CA GLY A 9 -1.51 -8.06 -9.06
C GLY A 9 -2.41 -6.84 -8.86
N ILE A 10 -3.71 -7.08 -8.72
CA ILE A 10 -4.74 -6.02 -8.64
C ILE A 10 -4.86 -5.33 -7.27
N GLY A 11 -4.11 -5.76 -6.26
CA GLY A 11 -4.16 -5.20 -4.90
C GLY A 11 -3.87 -3.71 -4.81
N LEU A 12 -3.18 -3.12 -5.82
CA LEU A 12 -2.97 -1.66 -5.89
C LEU A 12 -4.27 -0.85 -6.06
N LEU A 13 -5.38 -1.48 -6.51
CA LEU A 13 -6.64 -0.79 -6.80
C LEU A 13 -7.24 -0.11 -5.56
N ALA A 14 -7.09 -0.70 -4.38
CA ALA A 14 -7.57 -0.09 -3.14
C ALA A 14 -6.90 1.27 -2.89
N THR A 15 -5.57 1.34 -3.00
CA THR A 15 -4.82 2.59 -2.85
C THR A 15 -5.09 3.57 -4.00
N ALA A 16 -5.22 3.07 -5.24
CA ALA A 16 -5.54 3.91 -6.40
C ALA A 16 -6.93 4.56 -6.28
N ALA A 17 -7.93 3.82 -5.78
CA ALA A 17 -9.26 4.34 -5.53
C ALA A 17 -9.25 5.43 -4.44
N GLU A 18 -8.49 5.23 -3.34
CA GLU A 18 -8.33 6.26 -2.31
C GLU A 18 -7.64 7.52 -2.84
N LEU A 19 -6.59 7.37 -3.66
CA LEU A 19 -5.94 8.51 -4.31
C LEU A 19 -6.91 9.26 -5.22
N HIS A 20 -7.71 8.55 -6.02
CA HIS A 20 -8.71 9.18 -6.87
C HIS A 20 -9.78 9.93 -6.06
N ARG A 21 -10.23 9.37 -4.93
CA ARG A 21 -11.20 10.07 -4.04
C ARG A 21 -10.61 11.32 -3.41
N LEU A 22 -9.35 11.29 -3.00
CA LEU A 22 -8.65 12.42 -2.36
C LEU A 22 -8.22 13.48 -3.39
N ARG A 23 -7.83 13.07 -4.59
CA ARG A 23 -7.35 13.93 -5.69
C ARG A 23 -7.90 13.43 -7.02
N PRO A 24 -9.18 13.73 -7.31
CA PRO A 24 -9.85 13.29 -8.54
C PRO A 24 -9.23 13.90 -9.81
N ASP A 25 -8.41 14.92 -9.69
CA ASP A 25 -7.64 15.57 -10.77
C ASP A 25 -6.28 14.90 -11.06
N ALA A 26 -5.82 13.99 -10.19
CA ALA A 26 -4.53 13.32 -10.37
C ALA A 26 -4.58 12.26 -11.48
N ASP A 27 -3.54 12.26 -12.33
CA ASP A 27 -3.33 11.16 -13.26
C ASP A 27 -2.68 9.97 -12.52
N LEU A 28 -3.20 8.76 -12.72
CA LEU A 28 -2.66 7.55 -12.12
C LEU A 28 -2.02 6.66 -13.19
N VAL A 29 -0.87 6.07 -12.86
CA VAL A 29 -0.21 5.03 -13.68
C VAL A 29 -0.15 3.77 -12.84
N LEU A 30 -0.92 2.76 -13.23
CA LEU A 30 -1.05 1.48 -12.51
C LEU A 30 -0.19 0.42 -13.21
N ALA A 31 0.83 -0.08 -12.53
CA ALA A 31 1.70 -1.14 -13.06
C ALA A 31 1.52 -2.43 -12.27
N MET A 32 1.12 -3.48 -12.96
CA MET A 32 0.98 -4.84 -12.45
C MET A 32 1.91 -5.78 -13.23
N ASP A 33 2.31 -6.90 -12.61
CA ASP A 33 3.23 -7.88 -13.20
C ASP A 33 2.59 -9.27 -13.33
N PRO A 34 1.58 -9.46 -14.20
CA PRO A 34 0.93 -10.76 -14.37
C PRO A 34 1.89 -11.85 -14.86
N ASP A 35 2.94 -11.52 -15.62
CA ASP A 35 3.93 -12.50 -16.09
C ASP A 35 4.81 -13.02 -14.92
N GLY A 36 4.93 -12.23 -13.84
CA GLY A 36 5.70 -12.56 -12.65
C GLY A 36 4.88 -12.98 -11.44
N MET A 37 3.58 -12.84 -11.49
CA MET A 37 2.67 -13.15 -10.38
C MET A 37 2.57 -14.68 -10.11
N PRO A 38 2.39 -15.14 -8.85
CA PRO A 38 2.46 -14.35 -7.63
C PRO A 38 3.91 -14.07 -7.19
N TRP A 39 4.16 -12.92 -6.53
CA TRP A 39 5.49 -12.61 -6.00
C TRP A 39 5.84 -13.33 -4.70
N GLY A 40 4.84 -13.76 -3.93
CA GLY A 40 5.03 -14.38 -2.61
C GLY A 40 6.02 -15.54 -2.55
N PRO A 41 5.98 -16.55 -3.45
CA PRO A 41 6.90 -17.68 -3.46
C PRO A 41 8.26 -17.40 -4.14
N ARG A 42 8.49 -16.20 -4.66
CA ARG A 42 9.73 -15.83 -5.38
C ARG A 42 10.87 -15.49 -4.43
N THR A 43 12.10 -15.55 -4.94
CA THR A 43 13.27 -15.10 -4.19
C THR A 43 13.26 -13.58 -4.00
N PRO A 44 13.86 -13.04 -2.92
CA PRO A 44 14.00 -11.60 -2.71
C PRO A 44 14.62 -10.87 -3.91
N GLY A 45 15.66 -11.45 -4.52
CA GLY A 45 16.32 -10.89 -5.71
C GLY A 45 15.41 -10.79 -6.94
N ASP A 46 14.63 -11.84 -7.22
CA ASP A 46 13.65 -11.83 -8.33
C ASP A 46 12.54 -10.80 -8.08
N ILE A 47 12.03 -10.70 -6.85
CA ILE A 47 11.05 -9.67 -6.48
C ILE A 47 11.61 -8.26 -6.71
N ALA A 48 12.86 -8.01 -6.26
CA ALA A 48 13.50 -6.72 -6.43
C ALA A 48 13.69 -6.37 -7.92
N GLN A 49 14.15 -7.29 -8.74
CA GLN A 49 14.33 -7.10 -10.17
C GLN A 49 13.00 -6.77 -10.88
N ARG A 50 11.94 -7.54 -10.62
CA ARG A 50 10.61 -7.31 -11.19
C ARG A 50 10.02 -5.98 -10.75
N SER A 51 10.18 -5.64 -9.48
CA SER A 51 9.72 -4.36 -8.93
C SER A 51 10.43 -3.18 -9.60
N LEU A 52 11.75 -3.25 -9.77
CA LEU A 52 12.54 -2.24 -10.48
C LEU A 52 12.12 -2.12 -11.95
N ALA A 53 11.89 -3.23 -12.64
CA ALA A 53 11.46 -3.19 -14.03
C ALA A 53 10.06 -2.55 -14.18
N CYS A 54 9.10 -2.86 -13.29
CA CYS A 54 7.82 -2.17 -13.24
C CYS A 54 7.97 -0.68 -12.95
N ALA A 55 8.82 -0.31 -11.97
CA ALA A 55 9.08 1.08 -11.62
C ALA A 55 9.69 1.87 -12.78
N ARG A 56 10.67 1.32 -13.48
CA ARG A 56 11.28 1.94 -14.68
C ARG A 56 10.24 2.17 -15.79
N ALA A 57 9.32 1.21 -15.99
CA ALA A 57 8.23 1.38 -16.94
C ALA A 57 7.30 2.53 -16.57
N THR A 58 6.99 2.72 -15.28
CA THR A 58 6.17 3.85 -14.82
C THR A 58 6.93 5.17 -14.82
N ALA A 59 8.24 5.17 -14.60
CA ALA A 59 9.07 6.37 -14.61
C ALA A 59 9.07 7.09 -15.96
N ALA A 60 8.84 6.37 -17.08
CA ALA A 60 8.68 6.95 -18.42
C ALA A 60 7.50 7.95 -18.49
N PHE A 61 6.56 7.88 -17.57
CA PHE A 61 5.40 8.79 -17.50
C PHE A 61 5.68 10.05 -16.67
N GLY A 62 6.86 10.17 -16.04
CA GLY A 62 7.23 11.31 -15.19
C GLY A 62 6.32 11.46 -13.98
N PRO A 63 6.19 10.45 -13.09
CA PRO A 63 5.37 10.57 -11.90
C PRO A 63 6.03 11.48 -10.87
N ASP A 64 5.20 12.20 -10.09
CA ASP A 64 5.62 13.04 -8.96
C ASP A 64 5.92 12.19 -7.71
N VAL A 65 5.39 10.95 -7.65
CA VAL A 65 5.63 9.98 -6.59
C VAL A 65 5.40 8.57 -7.11
N LEU A 66 6.19 7.62 -6.59
CA LEU A 66 6.04 6.19 -6.83
C LEU A 66 5.51 5.51 -5.55
N VAL A 67 4.34 4.88 -5.65
CA VAL A 67 3.71 4.14 -4.55
C VAL A 67 3.90 2.64 -4.80
N PHE A 68 4.61 1.99 -3.89
CA PHE A 68 4.75 0.54 -3.92
C PHE A 68 3.64 -0.10 -3.10
N ALA A 69 2.50 -0.34 -3.76
CA ALA A 69 1.25 -0.81 -3.16
C ALA A 69 1.23 -2.34 -3.02
N CYS A 70 2.30 -2.93 -2.48
CA CYS A 70 2.46 -4.36 -2.25
C CYS A 70 3.28 -4.59 -0.98
N ASN A 71 2.75 -5.33 0.01
CA ASN A 71 3.46 -5.62 1.24
C ASN A 71 4.69 -6.50 0.99
N THR A 72 4.54 -7.59 0.24
CA THR A 72 5.66 -8.48 -0.13
C THR A 72 6.76 -7.73 -0.88
N GLY A 73 6.36 -6.91 -1.86
CA GLY A 73 7.31 -6.10 -2.62
C GLY A 73 8.02 -5.07 -1.75
N THR A 74 7.30 -4.38 -0.87
CA THR A 74 7.90 -3.38 0.05
C THR A 74 9.03 -3.98 0.89
N VAL A 75 8.84 -5.21 1.39
CA VAL A 75 9.85 -5.94 2.16
C VAL A 75 11.16 -6.10 1.40
N HIS A 76 11.07 -6.48 0.13
CA HIS A 76 12.23 -6.98 -0.63
C HIS A 76 12.81 -5.96 -1.60
N ALA A 77 12.04 -4.97 -2.04
CA ALA A 77 12.45 -4.07 -3.10
C ALA A 77 12.49 -2.59 -2.73
N LEU A 78 11.89 -2.16 -1.61
CA LEU A 78 11.81 -0.73 -1.26
C LEU A 78 13.19 -0.05 -1.17
N PRO A 79 14.25 -0.65 -0.56
CA PRO A 79 15.57 -0.03 -0.53
C PRO A 79 16.17 0.16 -1.93
N ALA A 80 16.01 -0.83 -2.82
CA ALA A 80 16.52 -0.75 -4.19
C ALA A 80 15.76 0.32 -5.01
N LEU A 81 14.44 0.40 -4.85
CA LEU A 81 13.62 1.43 -5.48
C LEU A 81 14.02 2.84 -5.01
N ARG A 82 14.22 3.03 -3.71
CA ARG A 82 14.68 4.32 -3.17
C ARG A 82 16.07 4.69 -3.68
N ALA A 83 17.00 3.73 -3.71
CA ALA A 83 18.34 3.97 -4.21
C ALA A 83 18.36 4.40 -5.69
N GLU A 84 17.41 3.93 -6.51
CA GLU A 84 17.36 4.26 -7.93
C GLU A 84 16.58 5.55 -8.22
N PHE A 85 15.49 5.80 -7.50
CA PHE A 85 14.55 6.86 -7.86
C PHE A 85 14.63 8.11 -6.97
N GLU A 86 14.98 7.98 -5.68
CA GLU A 86 15.11 9.14 -4.80
C GLU A 86 16.46 9.87 -4.99
N PRO A 87 16.54 11.20 -4.83
CA PRO A 87 15.44 12.09 -4.41
C PRO A 87 14.55 12.57 -5.55
N ALA A 88 14.82 12.19 -6.81
CA ALA A 88 14.12 12.73 -7.99
C ALA A 88 12.63 12.36 -8.00
N ILE A 89 12.30 11.12 -7.62
CA ILE A 89 10.93 10.62 -7.48
C ILE A 89 10.82 10.00 -6.08
N PRO A 90 10.07 10.61 -5.15
CA PRO A 90 9.84 10.03 -3.82
C PRO A 90 9.19 8.64 -3.92
N VAL A 91 9.63 7.69 -3.10
CA VAL A 91 9.12 6.31 -3.08
C VAL A 91 8.40 6.04 -1.75
N VAL A 92 7.14 5.66 -1.83
CA VAL A 92 6.28 5.32 -0.68
C VAL A 92 5.98 3.81 -0.71
N GLY A 93 6.34 3.10 0.34
CA GLY A 93 6.01 1.68 0.52
C GLY A 93 4.71 1.48 1.29
N THR A 94 4.19 0.26 1.25
CA THR A 94 3.02 -0.15 2.02
C THR A 94 3.45 -0.88 3.29
N VAL A 95 2.90 -0.46 4.43
CA VAL A 95 3.12 -1.09 5.73
C VAL A 95 1.77 -1.50 6.33
N PRO A 96 1.63 -2.72 6.86
CA PRO A 96 0.41 -3.14 7.55
C PRO A 96 0.06 -2.21 8.72
N ALA A 97 -1.22 -1.95 8.93
CA ALA A 97 -1.74 -1.01 9.92
C ALA A 97 -1.69 -1.57 11.36
N ILE A 98 -0.53 -2.11 11.80
CA ILE A 98 -0.35 -2.77 13.11
C ILE A 98 -0.47 -1.75 14.25
N LYS A 99 0.24 -0.62 14.15
CA LYS A 99 0.27 0.41 15.20
C LYS A 99 -1.13 0.94 15.56
N PRO A 100 -1.98 1.38 14.61
CA PRO A 100 -3.34 1.79 14.95
C PRO A 100 -4.23 0.64 15.44
N ALA A 101 -4.04 -0.59 14.98
CA ALA A 101 -4.79 -1.74 15.46
C ALA A 101 -4.43 -2.08 16.90
N ALA A 102 -3.15 -2.05 17.27
CA ALA A 102 -2.66 -2.26 18.63
C ALA A 102 -3.05 -1.14 19.60
N ALA A 103 -3.21 0.09 19.11
CA ALA A 103 -3.76 1.19 19.90
C ALA A 103 -5.28 1.04 20.13
N PHE A 104 -5.97 0.30 19.28
CA PHE A 104 -7.43 0.08 19.36
C PHE A 104 -7.78 -1.14 20.22
N SER A 105 -6.97 -2.22 20.19
CA SER A 105 -7.27 -3.49 20.88
C SER A 105 -6.01 -4.16 21.39
N ASP A 106 -6.08 -4.72 22.61
CA ASP A 106 -5.02 -5.52 23.20
C ASP A 106 -4.86 -6.91 22.54
N SER A 107 -5.85 -7.38 21.77
CA SER A 107 -5.82 -8.62 21.01
C SER A 107 -6.08 -8.33 19.52
N VAL A 108 -5.07 -8.56 18.68
CA VAL A 108 -5.04 -8.23 17.26
C VAL A 108 -4.69 -9.46 16.44
N ALA A 109 -5.40 -9.72 15.34
CA ALA A 109 -4.97 -10.69 14.34
C ALA A 109 -4.37 -9.96 13.11
N ILE A 110 -3.33 -10.55 12.49
CA ILE A 110 -2.83 -10.09 11.20
C ILE A 110 -3.06 -11.17 10.15
N TRP A 111 -3.92 -10.88 9.18
CA TRP A 111 -4.14 -11.74 8.02
C TRP A 111 -3.09 -11.43 6.96
N ALA A 112 -2.30 -12.42 6.58
CA ALA A 112 -1.26 -12.27 5.57
C ALA A 112 -1.11 -13.54 4.73
N THR A 113 -0.36 -13.45 3.62
CA THR A 113 0.01 -14.64 2.84
C THR A 113 0.86 -15.57 3.70
N VAL A 114 0.89 -16.86 3.35
CA VAL A 114 1.70 -17.87 4.06
C VAL A 114 3.17 -17.42 4.12
N ALA A 115 3.72 -16.91 3.03
CA ALA A 115 5.10 -16.44 2.95
C ALA A 115 5.36 -15.25 3.89
N THR A 116 4.46 -14.25 3.88
CA THR A 116 4.56 -13.07 4.76
C THR A 116 4.45 -13.48 6.22
N THR A 117 3.49 -14.33 6.58
CA THR A 117 3.28 -14.80 7.95
C THR A 117 4.52 -15.52 8.52
N ALA A 118 5.24 -16.28 7.70
CA ALA A 118 6.46 -16.99 8.10
C ALA A 118 7.71 -16.08 8.12
N SER A 119 7.63 -14.86 7.59
CA SER A 119 8.78 -13.99 7.37
C SER A 119 9.34 -13.36 8.67
N THR A 120 10.65 -13.10 8.69
CA THR A 120 11.29 -12.30 9.74
C THR A 120 10.81 -10.86 9.72
N TYR A 121 10.42 -10.36 8.55
CA TYR A 121 9.87 -9.02 8.39
C TYR A 121 8.58 -8.82 9.18
N GLN A 122 7.59 -9.71 9.03
CA GLN A 122 6.35 -9.57 9.78
C GLN A 122 6.59 -9.63 11.30
N ARG A 123 7.51 -10.50 11.75
CA ARG A 123 7.90 -10.55 13.17
C ARG A 123 8.47 -9.21 13.65
N ARG A 124 9.40 -8.62 12.89
CA ARG A 124 9.97 -7.28 13.22
C ARG A 124 8.90 -6.20 13.27
N LEU A 125 7.97 -6.17 12.31
CA LEU A 125 6.87 -5.20 12.34
C LEU A 125 5.98 -5.36 13.57
N ILE A 126 5.71 -6.58 13.99
CA ILE A 126 4.97 -6.84 15.23
C ILE A 126 5.77 -6.33 16.42
N ASP A 127 7.06 -6.69 16.52
CA ASP A 127 7.94 -6.27 17.63
C ASP A 127 8.07 -4.74 17.72
N ASP A 128 8.14 -4.05 16.56
CA ASP A 128 8.34 -2.59 16.50
C ASP A 128 7.05 -1.79 16.75
N PHE A 129 5.87 -2.34 16.39
CA PHE A 129 4.63 -1.57 16.34
C PHE A 129 3.47 -2.09 17.19
N ALA A 130 3.54 -3.32 17.71
CA ALA A 130 2.44 -3.89 18.51
C ALA A 130 2.40 -3.34 19.96
N GLY A 131 3.50 -2.79 20.46
CA GLY A 131 3.57 -2.34 21.86
C GLY A 131 3.28 -3.49 22.82
N SER A 132 2.25 -3.35 23.67
CA SER A 132 1.80 -4.39 24.61
C SER A 132 0.70 -5.29 24.04
N ALA A 133 0.17 -5.02 22.85
CA ALA A 133 -0.90 -5.80 22.27
C ALA A 133 -0.42 -7.21 21.87
N GLN A 134 -1.24 -8.21 22.16
CA GLN A 134 -1.02 -9.57 21.70
C GLN A 134 -1.41 -9.66 20.22
N VAL A 135 -0.43 -9.96 19.36
CA VAL A 135 -0.65 -10.07 17.91
C VAL A 135 -0.56 -11.52 17.46
N THR A 136 -1.64 -12.02 16.85
CA THR A 136 -1.73 -13.38 16.29
C THR A 136 -1.58 -13.33 14.77
N PRO A 137 -0.49 -13.86 14.19
CA PRO A 137 -0.37 -14.02 12.76
C PRO A 137 -1.31 -15.11 12.22
N VAL A 138 -2.15 -14.79 11.24
CA VAL A 138 -3.11 -15.70 10.61
C VAL A 138 -2.74 -15.89 9.14
N PRO A 139 -2.19 -17.05 8.74
CA PRO A 139 -1.90 -17.32 7.34
C PRO A 139 -3.21 -17.54 6.56
N CYS A 140 -3.31 -16.93 5.38
CA CYS A 140 -4.47 -16.97 4.50
C CYS A 140 -4.10 -17.60 3.15
N PRO A 141 -3.92 -18.95 3.08
CA PRO A 141 -3.53 -19.63 1.86
C PRO A 141 -4.58 -19.43 0.77
N GLY A 142 -4.12 -19.11 -0.46
CA GLY A 142 -4.96 -18.94 -1.64
C GLY A 142 -5.83 -17.68 -1.68
N LEU A 143 -5.90 -16.89 -0.61
CA LEU A 143 -6.80 -15.72 -0.60
C LEU A 143 -6.34 -14.64 -1.59
N ALA A 144 -5.04 -14.33 -1.66
CA ALA A 144 -4.53 -13.35 -2.62
C ALA A 144 -4.76 -13.80 -4.07
N ASP A 145 -4.44 -15.07 -4.37
CA ASP A 145 -4.61 -15.63 -5.71
C ASP A 145 -6.08 -15.65 -6.16
N ALA A 146 -7.01 -15.98 -5.24
CA ALA A 146 -8.45 -15.97 -5.52
C ALA A 146 -8.97 -14.55 -5.80
N VAL A 147 -8.50 -13.56 -5.05
CA VAL A 147 -8.82 -12.15 -5.29
C VAL A 147 -8.27 -11.68 -6.64
N ASP A 148 -7.00 -11.98 -6.94
CA ASP A 148 -6.37 -11.61 -8.22
C ASP A 148 -7.05 -12.27 -9.42
N ALA A 149 -7.58 -13.47 -9.25
CA ALA A 149 -8.37 -14.17 -10.28
C ALA A 149 -9.82 -13.66 -10.40
N GLY A 150 -10.30 -12.86 -9.44
CA GLY A 150 -11.72 -12.48 -9.35
C GLY A 150 -12.65 -13.67 -9.09
N ASP A 151 -12.12 -14.75 -8.49
CA ASP A 151 -12.88 -15.97 -8.14
C ASP A 151 -13.57 -15.75 -6.79
N GLU A 152 -14.85 -15.40 -6.84
CA GLU A 152 -15.64 -15.12 -5.63
C GLU A 152 -15.83 -16.38 -4.76
N ALA A 153 -15.99 -17.56 -5.36
CA ALA A 153 -16.21 -18.79 -4.61
C ALA A 153 -14.93 -19.20 -3.85
N ALA A 154 -13.77 -19.16 -4.52
CA ALA A 154 -12.48 -19.41 -3.88
C ALA A 154 -12.15 -18.35 -2.82
N THR A 155 -12.47 -17.07 -3.08
CA THR A 155 -12.30 -15.98 -2.10
C THR A 155 -13.13 -16.24 -0.85
N ARG A 156 -14.41 -16.59 -0.96
CA ARG A 156 -15.27 -16.94 0.18
C ARG A 156 -14.72 -18.12 0.97
N ALA A 157 -14.26 -19.16 0.28
CA ALA A 157 -13.70 -20.35 0.94
C ALA A 157 -12.41 -20.00 1.71
N ALA A 158 -11.52 -19.22 1.12
CA ALA A 158 -10.28 -18.78 1.75
C ALA A 158 -10.55 -17.87 2.96
N VAL A 159 -11.51 -16.94 2.85
CA VAL A 159 -11.94 -16.06 3.95
C VAL A 159 -12.53 -16.88 5.10
N ALA A 160 -13.41 -17.84 4.83
CA ALA A 160 -13.96 -18.72 5.87
C ALA A 160 -12.87 -19.53 6.58
N GLY A 161 -11.89 -20.05 5.81
CA GLY A 161 -10.76 -20.76 6.37
C GLY A 161 -9.84 -19.88 7.23
N ALA A 162 -9.63 -18.61 6.88
CA ALA A 162 -8.86 -17.67 7.67
C ALA A 162 -9.63 -17.22 8.93
N ALA A 163 -10.93 -16.95 8.81
CA ALA A 163 -11.80 -16.61 9.93
C ALA A 163 -11.81 -17.71 11.00
N ALA A 164 -11.88 -18.99 10.61
CA ALA A 164 -11.83 -20.12 11.53
C ALA A 164 -10.50 -20.23 12.31
N ARG A 165 -9.41 -19.60 11.81
CA ARG A 165 -8.10 -19.55 12.50
C ARG A 165 -7.89 -18.27 13.30
N THR A 166 -8.77 -17.30 13.15
CA THR A 166 -8.69 -16.03 13.88
C THR A 166 -9.21 -16.23 15.30
N PRO A 167 -8.45 -15.86 16.35
CA PRO A 167 -8.92 -15.98 17.73
C PRO A 167 -10.21 -15.20 17.95
N ALA A 168 -11.16 -15.80 18.65
CA ALA A 168 -12.49 -15.22 18.88
C ALA A 168 -12.48 -13.97 19.79
N ASP A 169 -11.42 -13.79 20.56
CA ASP A 169 -11.21 -12.65 21.47
C ASP A 169 -10.49 -11.48 20.79
N CYS A 170 -10.14 -11.57 19.50
CA CYS A 170 -9.57 -10.45 18.79
C CYS A 170 -10.58 -9.32 18.60
N GLY A 171 -10.19 -8.09 18.99
CA GLY A 171 -10.97 -6.88 18.72
C GLY A 171 -10.64 -6.23 17.37
N ALA A 172 -9.46 -6.54 16.82
CA ALA A 172 -8.96 -5.94 15.60
C ALA A 172 -8.32 -6.95 14.66
N VAL A 173 -8.48 -6.75 13.34
CA VAL A 173 -7.83 -7.54 12.29
C VAL A 173 -7.13 -6.62 11.31
N VAL A 174 -5.82 -6.80 11.17
CA VAL A 174 -4.99 -6.08 10.19
C VAL A 174 -4.96 -6.84 8.88
N LEU A 175 -5.28 -6.17 7.77
CA LEU A 175 -5.12 -6.73 6.43
C LEU A 175 -3.68 -6.54 5.97
N GLY A 176 -2.89 -7.61 6.08
CA GLY A 176 -1.45 -7.65 5.77
C GLY A 176 -1.13 -7.95 4.30
N CYS A 177 -2.12 -7.92 3.43
CA CYS A 177 -2.00 -8.04 1.97
C CYS A 177 -2.94 -7.05 1.32
N THR A 178 -2.48 -6.36 0.28
CA THR A 178 -3.25 -5.33 -0.41
C THR A 178 -4.45 -5.90 -1.16
N GLU A 179 -4.36 -7.13 -1.67
CA GLU A 179 -5.46 -7.87 -2.28
C GLU A 179 -6.63 -8.07 -1.31
N TYR A 180 -6.35 -8.25 -0.01
CA TYR A 180 -7.39 -8.48 1.01
C TYR A 180 -8.27 -7.24 1.23
N GLU A 181 -7.76 -6.05 0.92
CA GLU A 181 -8.56 -4.82 1.01
C GLU A 181 -9.72 -4.81 0.01
N LEU A 182 -9.55 -5.47 -1.16
CA LEU A 182 -10.62 -5.64 -2.16
C LEU A 182 -11.72 -6.61 -1.70
N ALA A 183 -11.37 -7.54 -0.80
CA ALA A 183 -12.30 -8.49 -0.20
C ALA A 183 -12.80 -8.06 1.19
N ALA A 184 -12.55 -6.81 1.60
CA ALA A 184 -12.79 -6.36 2.97
C ALA A 184 -14.23 -6.54 3.46
N ASP A 185 -15.21 -6.37 2.58
CA ASP A 185 -16.63 -6.57 2.95
C ASP A 185 -16.92 -8.04 3.27
N LEU A 186 -16.35 -8.98 2.50
CA LEU A 186 -16.47 -10.42 2.77
C LEU A 186 -15.74 -10.79 4.07
N ILE A 187 -14.57 -10.23 4.31
CA ILE A 187 -13.79 -10.45 5.53
C ILE A 187 -14.55 -9.92 6.74
N GLY A 188 -15.08 -8.69 6.66
CA GLY A 188 -15.88 -8.10 7.74
C GLY A 188 -17.16 -8.89 8.06
N ALA A 189 -17.84 -9.42 7.04
CA ALA A 189 -19.00 -10.28 7.22
C ALA A 189 -18.65 -11.61 7.91
N ALA A 190 -17.44 -12.14 7.68
CA ALA A 190 -16.97 -13.38 8.31
C ALA A 190 -16.42 -13.19 9.73
N LEU A 191 -16.16 -11.94 10.16
CA LEU A 191 -15.57 -11.57 11.45
C LEU A 191 -16.45 -10.55 12.20
N PRO A 192 -17.69 -10.93 12.57
CA PRO A 192 -18.60 -10.02 13.23
C PRO A 192 -18.03 -9.53 14.58
N GLY A 193 -18.09 -8.23 14.81
CA GLY A 193 -17.59 -7.59 16.04
C GLY A 193 -16.10 -7.24 16.01
N MET A 194 -15.34 -7.63 15.00
CA MET A 194 -13.94 -7.25 14.83
C MET A 194 -13.79 -6.03 13.91
N THR A 195 -12.89 -5.12 14.26
CA THR A 195 -12.59 -3.95 13.43
C THR A 195 -11.47 -4.27 12.44
N LEU A 196 -11.69 -4.00 11.15
CA LEU A 196 -10.69 -4.20 10.10
C LEU A 196 -9.79 -2.96 9.96
N PHE A 197 -8.48 -3.19 9.98
CA PHE A 197 -7.46 -2.16 9.76
C PHE A 197 -6.83 -2.35 8.39
N ARG A 198 -7.01 -1.35 7.52
CA ARG A 198 -6.54 -1.29 6.13
C ARG A 198 -5.39 -0.31 6.00
N SER A 199 -4.56 -0.45 4.98
CA SER A 199 -3.40 0.41 4.72
C SER A 199 -3.65 1.45 3.62
N ALA A 200 -4.57 1.21 2.70
CA ALA A 200 -4.74 2.00 1.47
C ALA A 200 -4.89 3.50 1.71
N ALA A 201 -5.78 3.91 2.63
CA ALA A 201 -6.00 5.32 2.93
C ALA A 201 -4.76 6.02 3.53
N ALA A 202 -4.03 5.32 4.42
CA ALA A 202 -2.80 5.85 5.03
C ALA A 202 -1.68 5.98 3.99
N VAL A 203 -1.54 5.00 3.09
CA VAL A 203 -0.56 5.01 1.99
C VAL A 203 -0.88 6.12 1.00
N ALA A 204 -2.15 6.28 0.62
CA ALA A 204 -2.60 7.38 -0.25
C ALA A 204 -2.29 8.76 0.36
N ALA A 205 -2.63 8.96 1.64
CA ALA A 205 -2.33 10.21 2.34
C ALA A 205 -0.81 10.46 2.43
N GLN A 206 0.00 9.43 2.66
CA GLN A 206 1.46 9.56 2.69
C GLN A 206 2.02 9.93 1.31
N ALA A 207 1.52 9.34 0.23
CA ALA A 207 1.92 9.70 -1.13
C ALA A 207 1.68 11.18 -1.41
N LEU A 208 0.50 11.69 -1.06
CA LEU A 208 0.15 13.11 -1.23
C LEU A 208 1.05 14.03 -0.37
N ARG A 209 1.35 13.64 0.88
CA ARG A 209 2.30 14.41 1.72
C ARG A 209 3.71 14.48 1.11
N ARG A 210 4.19 13.37 0.51
CA ARG A 210 5.52 13.35 -0.13
C ARG A 210 5.56 14.25 -1.37
N VAL A 211 4.49 14.31 -2.17
CA VAL A 211 4.38 15.25 -3.31
C VAL A 211 4.36 16.68 -2.82
N ALA A 212 3.56 17.02 -1.81
CA ALA A 212 3.49 18.37 -1.25
C ALA A 212 4.85 18.83 -0.68
N ALA A 213 5.58 17.94 0.01
CA ALA A 213 6.92 18.25 0.52
C ALA A 213 7.97 18.48 -0.58
N GLY A 214 7.78 17.88 -1.77
CA GLY A 214 8.63 18.11 -2.94
C GLY A 214 8.36 19.42 -3.69
N GLY A 215 7.34 20.19 -3.28
CA GLY A 215 6.99 21.50 -3.88
C GLY A 215 6.34 21.42 -5.26
N THR A 216 5.98 20.22 -5.72
CA THR A 216 5.30 20.02 -7.02
C THR A 216 3.78 20.22 -6.92
N ASP A 217 3.23 20.21 -5.72
CA ASP A 217 1.81 20.48 -5.49
C ASP A 217 1.58 21.99 -5.36
N THR A 218 1.21 22.64 -6.44
CA THR A 218 0.70 24.02 -6.45
C THR A 218 -0.76 24.02 -5.97
N GLY A 219 -1.01 23.50 -4.76
CA GLY A 219 -2.34 23.29 -4.18
C GLY A 219 -3.31 24.41 -4.47
N SER A 220 -4.08 24.25 -5.55
CA SER A 220 -5.22 25.12 -5.82
C SER A 220 -6.35 24.66 -4.90
N GLU A 221 -6.75 25.50 -3.95
CA GLU A 221 -7.99 25.31 -3.17
C GLU A 221 -9.26 25.38 -4.06
N ALA A 222 -9.10 25.67 -5.35
CA ALA A 222 -10.19 25.62 -6.31
C ALA A 222 -10.57 24.17 -6.63
N ALA A 223 -11.87 23.91 -6.77
CA ALA A 223 -12.36 22.61 -7.25
C ALA A 223 -11.61 22.20 -8.53
N PRO A 224 -11.24 20.93 -8.68
CA PRO A 224 -10.44 20.50 -9.81
C PRO A 224 -11.15 20.81 -11.12
N SER A 225 -10.47 21.52 -12.02
CA SER A 225 -11.02 21.93 -13.32
C SER A 225 -11.08 20.79 -14.34
N ARG A 226 -10.48 19.63 -14.03
CA ARG A 226 -10.47 18.43 -14.87
C ARG A 226 -10.51 17.17 -14.00
N THR A 227 -10.99 16.08 -14.57
CA THR A 227 -10.83 14.71 -14.01
C THR A 227 -9.50 14.13 -14.48
N GLY A 228 -8.78 13.50 -13.57
CA GLY A 228 -7.55 12.76 -13.85
C GLY A 228 -7.80 11.53 -14.72
N THR A 229 -6.75 10.99 -15.28
CA THR A 229 -6.78 9.80 -16.13
C THR A 229 -6.08 8.63 -15.46
N VAL A 230 -6.42 7.40 -15.87
CA VAL A 230 -5.75 6.17 -15.45
C VAL A 230 -5.05 5.54 -16.64
N ARG A 231 -3.77 5.19 -16.49
CA ARG A 231 -3.02 4.38 -17.44
C ARG A 231 -2.61 3.08 -16.78
N VAL A 232 -2.69 2.00 -17.54
CA VAL A 232 -2.43 0.65 -17.03
C VAL A 232 -1.27 0.03 -17.81
N LEU A 233 -0.34 -0.55 -17.05
CA LEU A 233 0.78 -1.33 -17.58
C LEU A 233 0.70 -2.76 -17.01
N LEU A 234 0.71 -3.76 -17.86
CA LEU A 234 0.80 -5.17 -17.48
C LEU A 234 2.17 -5.71 -17.90
N SER A 235 3.00 -6.07 -16.92
CA SER A 235 4.40 -6.47 -17.12
C SER A 235 5.16 -5.48 -18.01
N GLY A 236 4.92 -4.17 -17.76
CA GLY A 236 5.56 -3.06 -18.48
C GLY A 236 4.96 -2.73 -19.85
N ARG A 237 3.93 -3.43 -20.30
CA ARG A 237 3.24 -3.18 -21.60
C ARG A 237 1.94 -2.39 -21.37
N PRO A 238 1.64 -1.36 -22.20
CA PRO A 238 0.34 -0.68 -22.17
C PRO A 238 -0.82 -1.66 -22.30
N ALA A 239 -1.84 -1.52 -21.46
CA ALA A 239 -2.99 -2.41 -21.41
C ALA A 239 -4.23 -1.71 -20.83
N GLY A 240 -5.36 -2.40 -20.80
CA GLY A 240 -6.52 -2.06 -19.97
C GLY A 240 -6.46 -2.70 -18.60
N LEU A 241 -7.43 -2.37 -17.72
CA LEU A 241 -7.58 -3.08 -16.46
C LEU A 241 -7.86 -4.58 -16.72
N PRO A 242 -7.25 -5.48 -15.92
CA PRO A 242 -7.62 -6.90 -15.97
C PRO A 242 -9.11 -7.10 -15.73
N GLU A 243 -9.72 -8.10 -16.38
CA GLU A 243 -11.15 -8.39 -16.20
C GLU A 243 -11.51 -8.65 -14.72
N ALA A 244 -10.63 -9.32 -14.00
CA ALA A 244 -10.77 -9.56 -12.56
C ALA A 244 -10.94 -8.26 -11.74
N ALA A 245 -10.27 -7.18 -12.13
CA ALA A 245 -10.39 -5.88 -11.48
C ALA A 245 -11.83 -5.35 -11.46
N LEU A 246 -12.59 -5.61 -12.53
CA LEU A 246 -13.98 -5.15 -12.66
C LEU A 246 -14.97 -5.89 -11.74
N ARG A 247 -14.55 -6.95 -11.08
CA ARG A 247 -15.33 -7.62 -10.03
C ARG A 247 -15.41 -6.78 -8.76
N TYR A 248 -14.43 -5.88 -8.54
CA TYR A 248 -14.31 -5.05 -7.34
C TYR A 248 -14.78 -3.62 -7.59
N ALA A 249 -15.31 -2.97 -6.54
CA ALA A 249 -15.82 -1.59 -6.63
C ALA A 249 -14.74 -0.59 -7.04
N GLU A 250 -13.51 -0.79 -6.55
CA GLU A 250 -12.34 0.03 -6.86
C GLU A 250 -11.97 -0.04 -8.34
N GLY A 251 -11.99 -1.24 -8.92
CA GLY A 251 -11.72 -1.43 -10.34
C GLY A 251 -12.80 -0.80 -11.22
N ARG A 252 -14.07 -0.95 -10.87
CA ARG A 252 -15.19 -0.30 -11.58
C ARG A 252 -15.12 1.23 -11.48
N LEU A 253 -14.76 1.77 -10.31
CA LEU A 253 -14.56 3.22 -10.12
C LEU A 253 -13.49 3.79 -11.07
N LEU A 254 -12.43 3.03 -11.31
CA LEU A 254 -11.29 3.48 -12.12
C LEU A 254 -11.47 3.17 -13.63
N ALA A 255 -12.37 2.26 -13.99
CA ALA A 255 -12.49 1.77 -15.36
C ALA A 255 -12.83 2.87 -16.37
N ASP A 256 -13.73 3.79 -16.02
CA ASP A 256 -14.15 4.89 -16.90
C ASP A 256 -13.06 5.97 -17.08
N LEU A 257 -12.00 5.92 -16.28
CA LEU A 257 -10.86 6.84 -16.32
C LEU A 257 -9.70 6.30 -17.17
N VAL A 258 -9.77 5.04 -17.59
CA VAL A 258 -8.69 4.38 -18.34
C VAL A 258 -8.57 4.99 -19.74
N VAL A 259 -7.36 5.44 -20.05
CA VAL A 259 -6.99 5.96 -21.37
C VAL A 259 -5.87 5.09 -21.98
N ASP A 260 -5.51 5.33 -23.24
CA ASP A 260 -4.39 4.64 -23.89
C ASP A 260 -3.14 4.69 -22.99
N GLY A 261 -2.55 3.53 -22.76
CA GLY A 261 -1.40 3.32 -21.87
C GLY A 261 -0.06 3.86 -22.40
N ARG A 262 -0.06 4.84 -23.34
CA ARG A 262 1.14 5.47 -23.88
C ARG A 262 1.50 6.77 -23.16
N PRO A 263 2.81 7.08 -22.99
CA PRO A 263 3.24 8.37 -22.47
C PRO A 263 2.76 9.53 -23.35
N VAL A 264 2.30 10.61 -22.72
CA VAL A 264 1.78 11.80 -23.44
C VAL A 264 2.86 12.51 -24.25
N ASP A 265 4.14 12.38 -23.84
CA ASP A 265 5.29 13.07 -24.43
C ASP A 265 5.94 12.27 -25.57
N GLY A 266 5.32 11.18 -26.04
CA GLY A 266 5.86 10.34 -27.11
C GLY A 266 7.12 9.56 -26.71
N ARG A 267 7.48 9.51 -25.44
CA ARG A 267 8.61 8.71 -24.95
C ARG A 267 8.31 7.22 -25.20
N PRO A 268 9.25 6.46 -25.78
CA PRO A 268 9.04 5.03 -25.98
C PRO A 268 8.91 4.34 -24.61
N VAL A 269 7.84 3.56 -24.44
CA VAL A 269 7.77 2.55 -23.38
C VAL A 269 8.60 1.36 -23.86
N ASP A 270 9.49 0.86 -22.99
CA ASP A 270 10.20 -0.38 -23.27
C ASP A 270 9.19 -1.53 -23.23
N GLU A 271 8.75 -1.98 -24.41
CA GLU A 271 7.72 -3.02 -24.56
C GLU A 271 8.23 -4.44 -24.29
N ARG A 272 9.53 -4.59 -23.98
CA ARG A 272 10.07 -5.92 -23.63
C ARG A 272 9.49 -6.39 -22.29
N PRO A 273 9.24 -7.70 -22.16
CA PRO A 273 8.80 -8.29 -20.91
C PRO A 273 9.73 -7.94 -19.75
N VAL A 274 9.16 -7.81 -18.56
CA VAL A 274 9.93 -7.72 -17.31
C VAL A 274 10.78 -8.99 -17.19
N GLY A 275 12.08 -8.84 -16.98
CA GLY A 275 13.06 -9.95 -16.98
C GLY A 275 13.96 -10.00 -18.22
N ASP A 276 13.56 -9.39 -19.35
CA ASP A 276 14.35 -9.33 -20.58
C ASP A 276 15.04 -7.96 -20.79
N ARG A 277 15.02 -7.09 -19.79
CA ARG A 277 15.54 -5.72 -19.88
C ARG A 277 17.00 -5.65 -19.46
N PRO A 278 17.84 -4.83 -20.12
CA PRO A 278 19.20 -4.58 -19.67
C PRO A 278 19.21 -3.98 -18.27
N GLY A 279 19.95 -4.58 -17.35
CA GLY A 279 20.05 -4.14 -15.95
C GLY A 279 19.12 -4.87 -14.98
N ASP A 280 18.35 -5.86 -15.44
CA ASP A 280 17.56 -6.71 -14.54
C ASP A 280 18.45 -7.65 -13.69
N ASP A 281 19.76 -7.75 -13.99
CA ASP A 281 20.75 -8.52 -13.22
C ASP A 281 21.28 -7.75 -11.99
N VAL A 282 20.38 -7.24 -11.16
CA VAL A 282 20.75 -6.60 -9.89
C VAL A 282 21.01 -7.67 -8.83
N ARG A 283 22.24 -7.74 -8.30
CA ARG A 283 22.52 -8.59 -7.15
C ARG A 283 21.79 -8.04 -5.93
N ALA A 284 20.92 -8.87 -5.33
CA ALA A 284 20.29 -8.54 -4.06
C ALA A 284 21.38 -8.33 -2.99
N ASP A 285 21.38 -7.16 -2.38
CA ASP A 285 22.19 -6.89 -1.20
C ASP A 285 21.42 -7.42 0.02
N ASP A 286 21.94 -8.45 0.66
CA ASP A 286 21.34 -9.10 1.85
C ASP A 286 21.37 -8.24 3.13
N ARG A 287 21.61 -6.92 3.02
CA ARG A 287 21.61 -6.04 4.17
C ARG A 287 20.21 -5.88 4.76
N PRO A 288 20.07 -5.92 6.08
CA PRO A 288 18.77 -5.74 6.74
C PRO A 288 18.19 -4.35 6.48
N VAL A 289 16.87 -4.30 6.36
CA VAL A 289 16.10 -3.07 6.15
C VAL A 289 16.02 -2.30 7.47
N ASP A 290 17.08 -1.59 7.84
CA ASP A 290 17.13 -0.80 9.09
C ASP A 290 16.40 0.56 9.00
N ASP A 291 15.86 0.92 7.83
CA ASP A 291 15.45 2.31 7.53
C ASP A 291 13.94 2.57 7.50
N VAL A 292 13.11 1.65 8.00
CA VAL A 292 11.66 1.92 8.16
C VAL A 292 11.36 2.93 9.28
N ARG A 293 12.39 3.28 10.09
CA ARG A 293 12.25 4.16 11.28
C ARG A 293 12.23 5.66 10.98
N ALA A 294 12.52 6.11 9.76
CA ALA A 294 12.87 7.52 9.54
C ALA A 294 11.69 8.49 9.34
N ASP A 295 10.49 8.02 8.98
CA ASP A 295 9.42 8.92 8.54
C ASP A 295 8.29 9.18 9.58
N ASP A 296 8.36 8.58 10.78
CA ASP A 296 7.30 8.73 11.82
C ASP A 296 7.56 9.89 12.81
N ARG A 297 8.57 10.75 12.55
CA ARG A 297 8.81 11.96 13.36
C ARG A 297 8.06 13.18 12.82
N ALA A 298 6.76 13.10 12.65
CA ALA A 298 5.96 14.28 12.37
C ALA A 298 4.81 14.40 13.38
N ALA A 299 4.95 15.40 14.24
CA ALA A 299 3.91 16.08 15.01
C ALA A 299 3.25 15.28 16.15
N GLU A 300 3.95 15.15 17.28
CA GLU A 300 3.27 15.23 18.56
C GLU A 300 2.77 16.69 18.74
N PRO A 301 1.48 16.92 19.05
CA PRO A 301 1.02 18.26 19.44
C PRO A 301 1.73 18.63 20.75
N ARG A 302 2.38 19.80 20.78
CA ARG A 302 2.97 20.37 22.00
C ARG A 302 1.86 20.48 23.04
N PRO A 303 2.08 20.04 24.30
CA PRO A 303 1.13 20.32 25.38
C PRO A 303 1.01 21.85 25.55
N GLU A 304 -0.23 22.33 25.50
CA GLU A 304 -0.54 23.71 25.85
C GLU A 304 -0.07 23.94 27.29
N ARG A 305 0.76 24.98 27.47
CA ARG A 305 1.15 25.44 28.79
C ARG A 305 -0.11 25.95 29.49
N GLU A 306 -0.59 25.26 30.50
CA GLU A 306 -1.56 25.80 31.47
C GLU A 306 -1.00 27.09 32.04
N ALA A 307 -1.70 28.19 31.77
CA ALA A 307 -1.44 29.47 32.38
C ALA A 307 -1.77 29.35 33.88
N GLU A 308 -0.76 29.42 34.75
CA GLU A 308 -0.92 29.57 36.19
C GLU A 308 -1.81 30.79 36.48
N ARG A 309 -3.07 30.53 36.86
CA ARG A 309 -3.92 31.55 37.50
C ARG A 309 -3.50 31.66 38.92
N SER A 310 -2.79 32.74 39.25
CA SER A 310 -2.53 33.17 40.60
C SER A 310 -3.83 33.46 41.36
N VAL A 311 -4.08 32.70 42.42
CA VAL A 311 -5.15 32.96 43.37
C VAL A 311 -4.63 33.99 44.40
N PRO A 312 -5.34 35.12 44.64
CA PRO A 312 -4.96 36.04 45.70
C PRO A 312 -5.38 35.48 47.08
N PRO A 313 -4.64 35.82 48.17
CA PRO A 313 -4.94 35.32 49.52
C PRO A 313 -6.20 35.97 50.10
N SER A 314 -7.15 35.15 50.58
CA SER A 314 -8.30 35.60 51.32
C SER A 314 -7.89 36.01 52.77
N SER A 315 -8.17 37.24 53.08
CA SER A 315 -8.12 37.80 54.44
C SER A 315 -9.19 37.19 55.35
N VAL A 316 -8.77 36.70 56.50
CA VAL A 316 -9.66 36.32 57.64
C VAL A 316 -9.88 37.56 58.47
N PRO A 317 -11.12 37.92 58.87
CA PRO A 317 -11.35 38.82 59.97
C PRO A 317 -11.54 38.08 61.30
N ALA A 318 -11.25 38.79 62.40
CA ALA A 318 -11.21 38.43 63.79
C ALA A 318 -12.44 37.72 64.38
#